data_ff58a45e860e24dc41456b21c1ad32c3
#
_entry.id   ff58a45e860e24dc41456b21c1ad32c3
#
_cell.length_a   1.000
_cell.length_b   1.000
_cell.length_c   1.000
_cell.angle_alpha   90.00
_cell.angle_beta   90.00
_cell.angle_gamma   90.00
#
_symmetry.space_group_name_H-M   'P 1'
#
loop_
_entity.id
_entity.type
_entity.pdbx_description
1 polymer ?
#
loop_
_entity_poly.entity_id
_entity_poly.type
_entity_poly.pdbx_seq_one_letter_code
_entity_poly.pdbx_strand_id
1 'polypeptide(L)'
;MTCGIYKLNELKDYKYVVILSRYNNRILLSQHEKRTTWETQGGHIEENETELEAAKRELYEESGAVEFTITPIFDYRAGDEVSAANGMVFFADIKKLEDIPLSEMRAVKLFDILPNNLTYPDITPALFAYAKEYFIN
;
A
#
# COMPACT_ATOMS: atom_id res chain seq x y z
N MET A 1 11.52 -14.08 -3.21
CA MET A 1 10.41 -13.62 -2.33
C MET A 1 9.08 -14.08 -2.89
N THR A 2 8.22 -14.57 -2.05
CA THR A 2 6.88 -15.02 -2.44
C THR A 2 5.80 -14.16 -1.79
N CYS A 3 4.62 -14.17 -2.40
CA CYS A 3 3.47 -13.44 -1.89
C CYS A 3 2.24 -14.34 -1.96
N GLY A 4 1.71 -14.73 -0.80
CA GLY A 4 0.46 -15.46 -0.70
C GLY A 4 -0.67 -14.49 -0.36
N ILE A 5 -1.84 -14.73 -0.94
CA ILE A 5 -3.02 -13.89 -0.70
C ILE A 5 -4.08 -14.73 0.02
N TYR A 6 -4.69 -14.13 1.02
CA TYR A 6 -5.65 -14.79 1.91
C TYR A 6 -6.87 -13.90 2.09
N LYS A 7 -7.96 -14.49 2.55
CA LYS A 7 -9.16 -13.72 2.87
C LYS A 7 -8.90 -12.76 4.02
N LEU A 8 -9.61 -11.64 4.03
CA LEU A 8 -9.52 -10.67 5.10
C LEU A 8 -9.76 -11.33 6.47
N ASN A 9 -8.86 -11.04 7.40
CA ASN A 9 -8.86 -11.55 8.77
C ASN A 9 -8.61 -13.06 8.89
N GLU A 10 -8.18 -13.71 7.81
CA GLU A 10 -7.80 -15.11 7.87
C GLU A 10 -6.48 -15.30 8.60
N LEU A 11 -5.53 -14.39 8.40
CA LEU A 11 -4.25 -14.41 9.09
C LEU A 11 -4.35 -13.67 10.42
N LYS A 12 -3.30 -13.73 11.21
CA LYS A 12 -3.17 -13.03 12.49
C LYS A 12 -1.76 -12.48 12.62
N ASP A 13 -1.51 -11.73 13.69
CA ASP A 13 -0.19 -11.19 13.97
C ASP A 13 0.35 -10.36 12.79
N TYR A 14 -0.46 -9.41 12.34
CA TYR A 14 -0.09 -8.52 11.25
C TYR A 14 1.06 -7.61 11.65
N LYS A 15 2.08 -7.53 10.80
CA LYS A 15 3.22 -6.63 11.00
C LYS A 15 3.15 -5.41 10.10
N TYR A 16 2.50 -5.54 8.94
CA TYR A 16 2.49 -4.50 7.93
C TYR A 16 1.08 -4.18 7.47
N VAL A 17 0.92 -2.96 6.99
CA VAL A 17 -0.23 -2.55 6.20
C VAL A 17 0.27 -2.09 4.83
N VAL A 18 -0.54 -2.36 3.81
CA VAL A 18 -0.30 -1.89 2.45
C VAL A 18 -1.58 -1.24 1.96
N ILE A 19 -1.46 -0.08 1.37
CA ILE A 19 -2.62 0.65 0.84
C ILE A 19 -2.52 0.71 -0.69
N LEU A 20 -3.51 0.16 -1.36
CA LEU A 20 -3.68 0.31 -2.80
C LEU A 20 -4.54 1.53 -3.02
N SER A 21 -3.94 2.59 -3.56
CA SER A 21 -4.54 3.91 -3.59
C SER A 21 -4.97 4.32 -4.98
N ARG A 22 -6.18 4.86 -5.09
CA ARG A 22 -6.74 5.40 -6.32
C ARG A 22 -6.99 6.90 -6.12
N TYR A 23 -6.54 7.69 -7.10
CA TYR A 23 -6.79 9.12 -7.15
C TYR A 23 -7.02 9.51 -8.61
N ASN A 24 -8.11 10.21 -8.90
CA ASN A 24 -8.49 10.56 -10.28
C ASN A 24 -8.55 9.33 -11.19
N ASN A 25 -9.09 8.22 -10.67
CA ASN A 25 -9.24 6.94 -11.38
C ASN A 25 -7.93 6.30 -11.81
N ARG A 26 -6.82 6.68 -11.19
CA ARG A 26 -5.48 6.16 -11.48
C ARG A 26 -4.84 5.60 -10.23
N ILE A 27 -3.80 4.81 -10.43
CA ILE A 27 -3.00 4.25 -9.34
C ILE A 27 -2.05 5.32 -8.82
N LEU A 28 -2.05 5.58 -7.52
CA LEU A 28 -1.11 6.51 -6.89
C LEU A 28 -0.01 5.72 -6.19
N LEU A 29 1.21 5.90 -6.64
CA LEU A 29 2.39 5.29 -6.01
C LEU A 29 3.31 6.36 -5.44
N SER A 30 4.13 5.95 -4.48
CA SER A 30 5.08 6.81 -3.80
C SER A 30 6.50 6.40 -4.13
N GLN A 31 7.45 7.36 -4.02
CA GLN A 31 8.86 7.08 -4.25
C GLN A 31 9.65 7.47 -3.02
N HIS A 32 10.39 6.49 -2.48
CA HIS A 32 11.29 6.71 -1.35
C HIS A 32 12.44 7.62 -1.78
N GLU A 33 12.87 8.50 -0.90
CA GLU A 33 13.92 9.49 -1.19
C GLU A 33 15.27 8.88 -1.62
N LYS A 34 15.52 7.63 -1.21
CA LYS A 34 16.76 6.92 -1.52
C LYS A 34 16.63 5.97 -2.70
N ARG A 35 15.50 5.98 -3.41
CA ARG A 35 15.23 5.05 -4.51
C ARG A 35 14.75 5.76 -5.75
N THR A 36 14.85 5.08 -6.87
CA THR A 36 14.26 5.52 -8.14
C THR A 36 13.06 4.66 -8.53
N THR A 37 12.71 3.71 -7.68
CA THR A 37 11.59 2.78 -7.90
C THR A 37 10.33 3.28 -7.21
N TRP A 38 9.19 2.73 -7.62
CA TRP A 38 7.87 3.14 -7.12
C TRP A 38 7.27 2.05 -6.25
N GLU A 39 6.52 2.46 -5.23
CA GLU A 39 5.93 1.54 -4.27
C GLU A 39 4.57 2.03 -3.79
N THR A 40 3.77 1.11 -3.26
CA THR A 40 2.53 1.46 -2.57
C THR A 40 2.84 2.17 -1.27
N GLN A 41 1.88 2.92 -0.75
CA GLN A 41 1.96 3.42 0.61
C GLN A 41 1.81 2.24 1.58
N GLY A 42 2.45 2.32 2.73
CA GLY A 42 2.37 1.28 3.75
C GLY A 42 3.59 1.27 4.64
N GLY A 43 3.58 0.35 5.59
CA GLY A 43 4.68 0.20 6.52
C GLY A 43 4.30 -0.62 7.74
N HIS A 44 5.16 -0.57 8.75
CA HIS A 44 4.97 -1.32 9.98
C HIS A 44 3.81 -0.76 10.81
N ILE A 45 3.06 -1.67 11.41
CA ILE A 45 2.08 -1.31 12.43
C ILE A 45 2.85 -1.03 13.73
N GLU A 46 2.60 0.13 14.32
CA GLU A 46 3.28 0.53 15.55
C GLU A 46 2.57 -0.05 16.78
N GLU A 47 3.29 -0.08 17.89
CA GLU A 47 2.74 -0.57 19.15
C GLU A 47 1.50 0.25 19.53
N ASN A 48 0.46 -0.45 20.01
CA ASN A 48 -0.82 0.14 20.40
C ASN A 48 -1.62 0.77 19.26
N GLU A 49 -1.28 0.44 18.02
CA GLU A 49 -1.96 0.94 16.83
C GLU A 49 -2.77 -0.20 16.20
N THR A 50 -4.00 0.08 15.80
CA THR A 50 -4.76 -0.89 15.00
C THR A 50 -4.27 -0.88 13.56
N GLU A 51 -4.61 -1.91 12.79
CA GLU A 51 -4.28 -1.97 11.37
C GLU A 51 -4.85 -0.78 10.61
N LEU A 52 -6.09 -0.40 10.91
CA LEU A 52 -6.72 0.76 10.25
C LEU A 52 -6.02 2.07 10.62
N GLU A 53 -5.65 2.25 11.88
CA GLU A 53 -4.91 3.43 12.31
C GLU A 53 -3.55 3.52 11.60
N ALA A 54 -2.85 2.39 11.51
CA ALA A 54 -1.57 2.33 10.80
C ALA A 54 -1.76 2.68 9.31
N ALA A 55 -2.79 2.13 8.69
CA ALA A 55 -3.05 2.38 7.26
C ALA A 55 -3.32 3.86 6.99
N LYS A 56 -4.13 4.50 7.82
CA LYS A 56 -4.42 5.95 7.67
C LYS A 56 -3.18 6.79 7.89
N ARG A 57 -2.37 6.47 8.88
CA ARG A 57 -1.13 7.18 9.18
C ARG A 57 -0.13 7.06 8.03
N GLU A 58 0.11 5.83 7.57
CA GLU A 58 1.05 5.59 6.48
C GLU A 58 0.60 6.24 5.18
N LEU A 59 -0.71 6.19 4.89
CA LEU A 59 -1.25 6.84 3.69
C LEU A 59 -0.97 8.35 3.70
N TYR A 60 -1.23 9.00 4.81
CA TYR A 60 -0.97 10.43 4.93
C TYR A 60 0.54 10.74 4.84
N GLU A 61 1.35 10.02 5.62
CA GLU A 61 2.80 10.29 5.67
C GLU A 61 3.46 10.10 4.32
N GLU A 62 3.00 9.14 3.54
CA GLU A 62 3.66 8.77 2.29
C GLU A 62 3.03 9.35 1.03
N SER A 63 1.87 9.98 1.12
CA SER A 63 1.22 10.56 -0.05
C SER A 63 0.68 11.97 0.12
N GLY A 64 0.43 12.40 1.35
CA GLY A 64 -0.24 13.67 1.60
C GLY A 64 -1.76 13.60 1.48
N ALA A 65 -2.34 12.39 1.43
CA ALA A 65 -3.78 12.24 1.34
C ALA A 65 -4.47 12.71 2.61
N VAL A 66 -5.42 13.63 2.49
CA VAL A 66 -6.14 14.23 3.63
C VAL A 66 -7.64 13.96 3.61
N GLU A 67 -8.22 13.71 2.44
CA GLU A 67 -9.61 13.28 2.31
C GLU A 67 -9.67 12.01 1.49
N PHE A 68 -10.20 10.94 2.08
CA PHE A 68 -10.24 9.63 1.43
C PHE A 68 -11.21 8.71 2.16
N THR A 69 -11.67 7.67 1.46
CA THR A 69 -12.26 6.50 2.09
C THR A 69 -11.22 5.39 2.06
N ILE A 70 -11.17 4.58 3.11
CA ILE A 70 -10.20 3.49 3.21
C ILE A 70 -10.87 2.27 3.81
N THR A 71 -10.66 1.10 3.21
CA THR A 71 -11.32 -0.14 3.57
C THR A 71 -10.35 -1.29 3.52
N PRO A 72 -10.29 -2.16 4.54
CA PRO A 72 -9.50 -3.38 4.44
C PRO A 72 -10.15 -4.33 3.43
N ILE A 73 -9.35 -4.98 2.59
CA ILE A 73 -9.90 -5.80 1.51
C ILE A 73 -9.42 -7.26 1.52
N PHE A 74 -8.18 -7.51 1.91
CA PHE A 74 -7.68 -8.89 2.05
C PHE A 74 -6.37 -8.90 2.81
N ASP A 75 -5.88 -10.11 3.16
CA ASP A 75 -4.62 -10.30 3.84
C ASP A 75 -3.57 -10.79 2.85
N TYR A 76 -2.30 -10.58 3.20
CA TYR A 76 -1.21 -11.18 2.45
C TYR A 76 -0.10 -11.66 3.39
N ARG A 77 0.70 -12.61 2.90
CA ARG A 77 1.91 -13.04 3.59
C ARG A 77 3.04 -13.01 2.58
N ALA A 78 4.07 -12.26 2.88
CA ALA A 78 5.20 -12.07 1.97
C ALA A 78 6.52 -12.33 2.67
N GLY A 79 7.49 -12.84 1.92
CA GLY A 79 8.82 -13.12 2.45
C GLY A 79 9.50 -14.21 1.66
N ASP A 80 10.57 -14.74 2.25
CA ASP A 80 11.34 -15.85 1.71
C ASP A 80 11.28 -17.03 2.70
N GLU A 81 12.11 -18.06 2.46
CA GLU A 81 12.12 -19.26 3.31
C GLU A 81 12.57 -18.97 4.75
N VAL A 82 13.33 -17.91 4.94
CA VAL A 82 13.91 -17.58 6.25
C VAL A 82 13.03 -16.63 7.03
N SER A 83 12.39 -15.67 6.34
CA SER A 83 11.64 -14.63 6.99
C SER A 83 10.40 -14.27 6.16
N ALA A 84 9.24 -14.37 6.81
CA ALA A 84 7.98 -13.99 6.20
C ALA A 84 7.12 -13.28 7.24
N ALA A 85 6.24 -12.39 6.77
CA ALA A 85 5.36 -11.64 7.64
C ALA A 85 3.99 -11.48 7.03
N ASN A 86 3.01 -11.33 7.92
CA ASN A 86 1.62 -11.10 7.54
C ASN A 86 1.36 -9.60 7.44
N GLY A 87 0.55 -9.23 6.46
CA GLY A 87 0.09 -7.87 6.29
C GLY A 87 -1.37 -7.83 5.91
N MET A 88 -1.98 -6.66 6.13
CA MET A 88 -3.34 -6.39 5.74
C MET A 88 -3.33 -5.38 4.61
N VAL A 89 -4.08 -5.65 3.55
CA VAL A 89 -4.17 -4.79 2.39
C VAL A 89 -5.46 -3.98 2.45
N PHE A 90 -5.32 -2.68 2.24
CA PHE A 90 -6.42 -1.73 2.21
C PHE A 90 -6.57 -1.15 0.83
N PHE A 91 -7.79 -0.78 0.49
CA PHE A 91 -8.07 0.04 -0.68
C PHE A 91 -8.44 1.45 -0.22
N ALA A 92 -7.79 2.46 -0.77
CA ALA A 92 -8.10 3.86 -0.50
C ALA A 92 -8.56 4.56 -1.77
N ASP A 93 -9.70 5.24 -1.67
CA ASP A 93 -10.19 6.12 -2.72
C ASP A 93 -9.96 7.55 -2.25
N ILE A 94 -8.93 8.18 -2.82
CA ILE A 94 -8.48 9.50 -2.38
C ILE A 94 -9.27 10.58 -3.08
N LYS A 95 -9.71 11.58 -2.31
CA LYS A 95 -10.47 12.74 -2.82
C LYS A 95 -9.63 13.99 -2.85
N LYS A 96 -8.65 14.11 -1.93
CA LYS A 96 -7.81 15.30 -1.85
C LYS A 96 -6.41 14.94 -1.41
N LEU A 97 -5.43 15.46 -2.14
CA LEU A 97 -4.01 15.40 -1.78
C LEU A 97 -3.53 16.79 -1.41
N GLU A 98 -2.68 16.84 -0.40
CA GLU A 98 -1.87 18.01 -0.08
C GLU A 98 -0.41 17.63 -0.30
N ASP A 99 0.50 18.57 -0.03
CA ASP A 99 1.92 18.29 -0.17
C ASP A 99 2.32 17.13 0.75
N ILE A 100 3.23 16.29 0.28
CA ILE A 100 3.74 15.18 1.09
C ILE A 100 4.38 15.78 2.34
N PRO A 101 3.99 15.31 3.55
CA PRO A 101 4.64 15.78 4.76
C PRO A 101 6.11 15.34 4.79
N LEU A 102 6.89 15.96 5.67
CA LEU A 102 8.28 15.56 5.85
C LEU A 102 8.34 14.10 6.29
N SER A 103 8.87 13.24 5.42
CA SER A 103 8.90 11.79 5.61
C SER A 103 10.06 11.22 4.79
N GLU A 104 10.08 9.89 4.68
CA GLU A 104 11.06 9.21 3.83
C GLU A 104 10.70 9.26 2.34
N MET A 105 9.51 9.72 1.99
CA MET A 105 9.05 9.80 0.60
C MET A 105 9.37 11.18 0.02
N ARG A 106 9.79 11.20 -1.24
CA ARG A 106 10.09 12.46 -1.95
C ARG A 106 9.06 12.82 -3.01
N ALA A 107 8.26 11.85 -3.49
CA ALA A 107 7.33 12.09 -4.59
C ALA A 107 6.19 11.10 -4.60
N VAL A 108 5.09 11.51 -5.19
CA VAL A 108 3.99 10.64 -5.60
C VAL A 108 3.77 10.84 -7.09
N LYS A 109 3.21 9.82 -7.75
CA LYS A 109 2.91 9.89 -9.16
C LYS A 109 1.71 9.02 -9.49
N LEU A 110 0.91 9.47 -10.45
CA LEU A 110 -0.24 8.72 -10.94
C LEU A 110 0.16 7.86 -12.14
N PHE A 111 -0.37 6.64 -12.17
CA PHE A 111 -0.11 5.68 -13.24
C PHE A 111 -1.43 5.09 -13.72
N ASP A 112 -1.59 4.97 -15.04
CA ASP A 112 -2.75 4.29 -15.61
C ASP A 112 -2.62 2.77 -15.42
N ILE A 113 -1.39 2.27 -15.52
CA ILE A 113 -1.04 0.86 -15.23
C ILE A 113 0.23 0.86 -14.38
N LEU A 114 0.50 -0.26 -13.71
CA LEU A 114 1.71 -0.37 -12.90
C LEU A 114 2.96 -0.20 -13.76
N PRO A 115 3.93 0.59 -13.29
CA PRO A 115 5.21 0.72 -13.98
C PRO A 115 6.06 -0.53 -13.81
N ASN A 116 7.12 -0.66 -14.62
CA ASN A 116 8.06 -1.78 -14.51
C ASN A 116 9.03 -1.62 -13.36
N ASN A 117 9.38 -0.38 -13.00
CA ASN A 117 10.39 -0.11 -11.97
C ASN A 117 9.77 -0.03 -10.57
N LEU A 118 9.26 -1.16 -10.11
CA LEU A 118 8.67 -1.28 -8.77
C LEU A 118 9.73 -1.66 -7.73
N THR A 119 9.57 -1.13 -6.52
CA THR A 119 10.44 -1.49 -5.39
C THR A 119 10.25 -2.96 -5.02
N TYR A 120 9.00 -3.46 -5.10
CA TYR A 120 8.66 -4.84 -4.74
C TYR A 120 7.97 -5.54 -5.91
N PRO A 121 8.73 -5.92 -6.95
CA PRO A 121 8.14 -6.49 -8.17
C PRO A 121 7.50 -7.86 -7.96
N ASP A 122 7.86 -8.58 -6.90
CA ASP A 122 7.28 -9.89 -6.59
C ASP A 122 5.99 -9.78 -5.75
N ILE A 123 5.68 -8.61 -5.22
CA ILE A 123 4.55 -8.43 -4.32
C ILE A 123 3.49 -7.52 -4.95
N THR A 124 3.87 -6.30 -5.33
CA THR A 124 2.92 -5.27 -5.77
C THR A 124 2.02 -5.72 -6.92
N PRO A 125 2.54 -6.33 -8.00
CA PRO A 125 1.65 -6.78 -9.08
C PRO A 125 0.63 -7.82 -8.64
N ALA A 126 1.00 -8.72 -7.74
CA ALA A 126 0.09 -9.74 -7.23
C ALA A 126 -1.07 -9.11 -6.45
N LEU A 127 -0.77 -8.10 -5.62
CA LEU A 127 -1.79 -7.39 -4.85
C LEU A 127 -2.76 -6.64 -5.76
N PHE A 128 -2.27 -5.92 -6.75
CA PHE A 128 -3.13 -5.20 -7.69
C PHE A 128 -3.94 -6.14 -8.58
N ALA A 129 -3.38 -7.29 -8.97
CA ALA A 129 -4.12 -8.28 -9.75
C ALA A 129 -5.32 -8.80 -8.96
N TYR A 130 -5.16 -9.04 -7.66
CA TYR A 130 -6.24 -9.52 -6.81
C TYR A 130 -7.28 -8.43 -6.55
N ALA A 131 -6.89 -7.17 -6.57
CA ALA A 131 -7.75 -6.02 -6.30
C ALA A 131 -8.19 -5.29 -7.58
N LYS A 132 -8.03 -5.89 -8.75
CA LYS A 132 -8.24 -5.18 -10.03
C LYS A 132 -9.62 -4.55 -10.16
N GLU A 133 -10.65 -5.12 -9.55
CA GLU A 133 -12.02 -4.60 -9.62
C GLU A 133 -12.15 -3.20 -9.00
N TYR A 134 -11.26 -2.84 -8.10
CA TYR A 134 -11.26 -1.51 -7.48
C TYR A 134 -10.67 -0.44 -8.39
N PHE A 135 -10.00 -0.85 -9.47
CA PHE A 135 -9.29 0.05 -10.39
C PHE A 135 -9.86 0.03 -11.81
N ILE A 136 -10.96 -0.67 -12.02
CA ILE A 136 -11.69 -0.69 -13.29
C ILE A 136 -12.80 0.36 -13.23
N ASN A 137 -12.92 1.12 -14.30
CA ASN A 137 -13.99 2.10 -14.47
C ASN A 137 -15.21 1.48 -15.15
#